data_211e5f67849e44c9ed84101726692883
#
_entry.id   211e5f67849e44c9ed84101726692883
#
_cell.length_a   1.000
_cell.length_b   1.000
_cell.length_c   1.000
_cell.angle_alpha   90.00
_cell.angle_beta   90.00
_cell.angle_gamma   90.00
#
_symmetry.space_group_name_H-M   'P 1'
#
loop_
_entity.id
_entity.type
_entity.pdbx_description
1 polymer ?
#
loop_
_entity_poly.entity_id
_entity_poly.type
_entity_poly.pdbx_seq_one_letter_code
_entity_poly.pdbx_strand_id
1 'polypeptide(L)'
;SDYYNNTVGVILTCAILYDFLFRSSISFNMLFLEEIWSRNFTNLFVAPLKVSEIITALTFTALLRSLIGIVPAIILMNPFFGVSLLKMGPPLFLLFLSLYLFGTTLGLLVTSGLLRFGPAFENVAWSSLFILAPLGCVYYPMSILPEWLQMLAKGLPLVYIFEEARSILVN
;
A
#
# COMPACT_ATOMS: atom_id res chain seq x y z
N SER A 1 27.20 -17.19 3.62
CA SER A 1 26.87 -15.73 3.64
C SER A 1 25.77 -15.36 2.66
N ASP A 2 25.72 -15.99 1.49
CA ASP A 2 24.77 -15.62 0.42
C ASP A 2 23.31 -15.94 0.75
N TYR A 3 23.05 -17.03 1.49
CA TYR A 3 21.71 -17.39 1.92
C TYR A 3 21.09 -16.33 2.86
N TYR A 4 21.87 -15.82 3.80
CA TYR A 4 21.41 -14.76 4.70
C TYR A 4 21.15 -13.45 3.96
N ASN A 5 22.03 -13.07 3.05
CA ASN A 5 21.87 -11.85 2.26
C ASN A 5 20.64 -11.91 1.35
N ASN A 6 20.36 -13.06 0.73
CA ASN A 6 19.16 -13.24 -0.09
C ASN A 6 17.88 -13.19 0.76
N THR A 7 17.85 -13.85 1.90
CA THR A 7 16.66 -13.88 2.78
C THR A 7 16.36 -12.48 3.34
N VAL A 8 17.38 -11.77 3.82
CA VAL A 8 17.24 -10.38 4.30
C VAL A 8 16.80 -9.47 3.17
N GLY A 9 17.35 -9.63 1.97
CA GLY A 9 16.95 -8.85 0.79
C GLY A 9 15.49 -9.04 0.40
N VAL A 10 14.99 -10.27 0.44
CA VAL A 10 13.57 -10.58 0.16
C VAL A 10 12.66 -9.94 1.20
N ILE A 11 12.97 -10.08 2.50
CA ILE A 11 12.16 -9.49 3.57
C ILE A 11 12.13 -7.96 3.46
N LEU A 12 13.28 -7.33 3.24
CA LEU A 12 13.38 -5.87 3.08
C LEU A 12 12.59 -5.39 1.87
N THR A 13 12.68 -6.09 0.75
CA THR A 13 11.91 -5.75 -0.46
C THR A 13 10.41 -5.84 -0.19
N CYS A 14 9.94 -6.93 0.42
CA CYS A 14 8.54 -7.09 0.78
C CYS A 14 8.09 -6.01 1.77
N ALA A 15 8.94 -5.63 2.74
CA ALA A 15 8.65 -4.55 3.68
C ALA A 15 8.49 -3.20 2.97
N ILE A 16 9.35 -2.87 2.01
CA ILE A 16 9.27 -1.63 1.23
C ILE A 16 8.02 -1.62 0.34
N LEU A 17 7.71 -2.72 -0.31
CA LEU A 17 6.49 -2.86 -1.11
C LEU A 17 5.23 -2.69 -0.24
N TYR A 18 5.23 -3.26 0.96
CA TYR A 18 4.14 -3.09 1.90
C TYR A 18 4.04 -1.65 2.43
N ASP A 19 5.17 -1.01 2.75
CA ASP A 19 5.20 0.41 3.16
C ASP A 19 4.61 1.32 2.07
N PHE A 20 4.86 1.02 0.81
CA PHE A 20 4.25 1.75 -0.31
C PHE A 20 2.73 1.59 -0.36
N LEU A 21 2.22 0.37 -0.21
CA LEU A 21 0.78 0.11 -0.11
C LEU A 21 0.17 0.86 1.09
N PHE A 22 0.82 0.77 2.24
CA PHE A 22 0.39 1.43 3.47
C PHE A 22 0.30 2.95 3.28
N ARG A 23 1.35 3.56 2.73
CA ARG A 23 1.40 5.00 2.44
C ARG A 23 0.34 5.42 1.44
N SER A 24 0.12 4.66 0.36
CA SER A 24 -0.88 5.01 -0.66
C SER A 24 -2.30 5.01 -0.09
N SER A 25 -2.65 4.01 0.73
CA SER A 25 -3.95 3.94 1.38
C SER A 25 -4.14 5.04 2.44
N ILE A 26 -3.18 5.20 3.34
CA ILE A 26 -3.26 6.21 4.41
C ILE A 26 -3.20 7.63 3.85
N SER A 27 -2.35 7.91 2.85
CA SER A 27 -2.29 9.24 2.25
C SER A 27 -3.61 9.65 1.63
N PHE A 28 -4.31 8.71 0.99
CA PHE A 28 -5.65 8.99 0.45
C PHE A 28 -6.64 9.37 1.56
N ASN A 29 -6.69 8.57 2.63
CA ASN A 29 -7.57 8.81 3.76
C ASN A 29 -7.25 10.13 4.49
N MET A 30 -5.96 10.43 4.69
CA MET A 30 -5.53 11.66 5.36
C MET A 30 -5.88 12.90 4.55
N LEU A 31 -5.66 12.88 3.24
CA LEU A 31 -6.07 13.99 2.37
C LEU A 31 -7.58 14.26 2.48
N PHE A 32 -8.37 13.21 2.53
CA PHE A 32 -9.80 13.33 2.68
C PHE A 32 -10.20 13.88 4.07
N LEU A 33 -9.56 13.41 5.14
CA LEU A 33 -9.77 13.91 6.51
C LEU A 33 -9.32 15.36 6.67
N GLU A 34 -8.21 15.77 6.03
CA GLU A 34 -7.75 17.16 6.00
C GLU A 34 -8.84 18.09 5.46
N GLU A 35 -9.57 17.69 4.40
CA GLU A 35 -10.70 18.45 3.85
C GLU A 35 -11.88 18.50 4.83
N ILE A 36 -12.15 17.46 5.59
CA ILE A 36 -13.18 17.44 6.64
C ILE A 36 -12.80 18.40 7.78
N TRP A 37 -11.58 18.26 8.30
CA TRP A 37 -11.13 19.03 9.48
C TRP A 37 -10.96 20.53 9.19
N SER A 38 -10.53 20.88 7.98
CA SER A 38 -10.46 22.26 7.53
C SER A 38 -11.82 22.92 7.27
N ARG A 39 -12.93 22.14 7.44
CA ARG A 39 -14.29 22.55 7.08
C ARG A 39 -14.43 23.05 5.63
N ASN A 40 -13.54 22.59 4.76
CA ASN A 40 -13.50 23.00 3.36
C ASN A 40 -14.54 22.26 2.50
N PHE A 41 -15.20 21.25 3.05
CA PHE A 41 -16.21 20.46 2.35
C PHE A 41 -17.34 21.32 1.78
N THR A 42 -17.79 22.34 2.55
CA THR A 42 -18.83 23.25 2.07
C THR A 42 -18.39 24.00 0.82
N ASN A 43 -17.15 24.46 0.78
CA ASN A 43 -16.59 25.14 -0.40
C ASN A 43 -16.41 24.17 -1.57
N LEU A 44 -16.01 22.93 -1.29
CA LEU A 44 -15.81 21.89 -2.28
C LEU A 44 -17.13 21.51 -2.99
N PHE A 45 -18.25 21.46 -2.23
CA PHE A 45 -19.58 21.15 -2.79
C PHE A 45 -20.24 22.35 -3.48
N VAL A 46 -19.85 23.57 -3.15
CA VAL A 46 -20.31 24.79 -3.86
C VAL A 46 -19.52 24.99 -5.15
N ALA A 47 -18.29 24.48 -5.24
CA ALA A 47 -17.49 24.52 -6.46
C ALA A 47 -18.12 23.66 -7.56
N PRO A 48 -18.06 24.06 -8.84
CA PRO A 48 -18.62 23.31 -9.97
C PRO A 48 -17.72 22.09 -10.34
N LEU A 49 -17.30 21.30 -9.33
CA LEU A 49 -16.43 20.15 -9.47
C LEU A 49 -17.26 18.86 -9.50
N LYS A 50 -16.90 17.97 -10.40
CA LYS A 50 -17.46 16.61 -10.42
C LYS A 50 -16.79 15.77 -9.35
N VAL A 51 -17.52 14.83 -8.76
CA VAL A 51 -16.98 13.88 -7.77
C VAL A 51 -15.78 13.12 -8.33
N SER A 52 -15.81 12.76 -9.61
CA SER A 52 -14.69 12.09 -10.28
C SER A 52 -13.42 12.95 -10.31
N GLU A 53 -13.54 14.27 -10.46
CA GLU A 53 -12.39 15.19 -10.46
C GLU A 53 -11.76 15.27 -9.06
N ILE A 54 -12.59 15.29 -8.02
CA ILE A 54 -12.12 15.28 -6.63
C ILE A 54 -11.39 13.97 -6.33
N ILE A 55 -11.98 12.83 -6.69
CA ILE A 55 -11.36 11.51 -6.47
C ILE A 55 -10.04 11.40 -7.24
N THR A 56 -10.00 11.86 -8.48
CA THR A 56 -8.78 11.83 -9.30
C THR A 56 -7.69 12.71 -8.70
N ALA A 57 -8.02 13.91 -8.24
CA ALA A 57 -7.07 14.81 -7.59
C ALA A 57 -6.50 14.21 -6.30
N LEU A 58 -7.36 13.64 -5.44
CA LEU A 58 -6.94 12.96 -4.21
C LEU A 58 -6.04 11.76 -4.51
N THR A 59 -6.43 10.95 -5.50
CA THR A 59 -5.65 9.78 -5.93
C THR A 59 -4.26 10.22 -6.43
N PHE A 60 -4.19 11.21 -7.30
CA PHE A 60 -2.92 11.71 -7.82
C PHE A 60 -2.02 12.31 -6.73
N THR A 61 -2.59 13.08 -5.82
CA THR A 61 -1.86 13.65 -4.67
C THR A 61 -1.35 12.56 -3.73
N ALA A 62 -2.16 11.53 -3.47
CA ALA A 62 -1.76 10.37 -2.68
C ALA A 62 -0.59 9.61 -3.33
N LEU A 63 -0.60 9.49 -4.67
CA LEU A 63 0.51 8.90 -5.42
C LEU A 63 1.80 9.69 -5.22
N LEU A 64 1.75 11.01 -5.40
CA LEU A 64 2.92 11.86 -5.22
C LEU A 64 3.48 11.78 -3.79
N ARG A 65 2.61 11.85 -2.77
CA ARG A 65 3.01 11.70 -1.35
C ARG A 65 3.67 10.34 -1.10
N SER A 66 3.11 9.27 -1.65
CA SER A 66 3.64 7.90 -1.49
C SER A 66 5.00 7.73 -2.18
N LEU A 67 5.16 8.29 -3.39
CA LEU A 67 6.43 8.25 -4.12
C LEU A 67 7.52 9.04 -3.38
N ILE A 68 7.22 10.25 -2.91
CA ILE A 68 8.17 11.06 -2.14
C ILE A 68 8.61 10.31 -0.88
N GLY A 69 7.71 9.57 -0.22
CA GLY A 69 8.03 8.80 0.97
C GLY A 69 8.85 7.55 0.71
N ILE A 70 8.64 6.85 -0.43
CA ILE A 70 9.29 5.57 -0.71
C ILE A 70 10.65 5.72 -1.43
N VAL A 71 10.81 6.76 -2.25
CA VAL A 71 12.04 6.98 -3.04
C VAL A 71 13.29 7.02 -2.18
N PRO A 72 13.34 7.76 -1.05
CA PRO A 72 14.49 7.73 -0.16
C PRO A 72 14.80 6.32 0.38
N ALA A 73 13.78 5.55 0.73
CA ALA A 73 13.95 4.18 1.22
C ALA A 73 14.58 3.26 0.16
N ILE A 74 14.14 3.37 -1.09
CA ILE A 74 14.70 2.60 -2.22
C ILE A 74 16.17 2.99 -2.47
N ILE A 75 16.48 4.29 -2.43
CA ILE A 75 17.86 4.78 -2.65
C ILE A 75 18.79 4.30 -1.54
N LEU A 76 18.35 4.38 -0.28
CA LEU A 76 19.16 4.00 0.88
C LEU A 76 19.33 2.48 1.03
N MET A 77 18.43 1.69 0.47
CA MET A 77 18.48 0.23 0.54
C MET A 77 19.79 -0.35 -0.04
N ASN A 78 20.26 0.19 -1.16
CA ASN A 78 21.46 -0.30 -1.80
C ASN A 78 22.76 -0.06 -0.98
N PRO A 79 23.09 1.15 -0.50
CA PRO A 79 24.32 1.39 0.26
C PRO A 79 24.34 0.75 1.64
N PHE A 80 23.16 0.59 2.29
CA PHE A 80 23.10 0.03 3.66
C PHE A 80 22.96 -1.48 3.69
N PHE A 81 22.28 -2.07 2.72
CA PHE A 81 21.93 -3.50 2.73
C PHE A 81 22.44 -4.25 1.49
N GLY A 82 23.05 -3.56 0.53
CA GLY A 82 23.56 -4.18 -0.70
C GLY A 82 22.47 -4.71 -1.65
N VAL A 83 21.21 -4.39 -1.37
CA VAL A 83 20.05 -4.86 -2.14
C VAL A 83 19.53 -3.72 -3.02
N SER A 84 19.33 -3.99 -4.29
CA SER A 84 18.81 -3.02 -5.24
C SER A 84 17.49 -3.50 -5.84
N LEU A 85 16.39 -2.86 -5.47
CA LEU A 85 15.07 -3.10 -6.05
C LEU A 85 15.04 -2.81 -7.56
N LEU A 86 15.84 -1.83 -8.01
CA LEU A 86 15.89 -1.45 -9.42
C LEU A 86 16.39 -2.58 -10.34
N LYS A 87 17.10 -3.58 -9.80
CA LYS A 87 17.52 -4.76 -10.55
C LYS A 87 16.35 -5.64 -11.02
N MET A 88 15.19 -5.55 -10.38
CA MET A 88 13.98 -6.27 -10.79
C MET A 88 13.45 -5.78 -12.15
N GLY A 89 13.84 -4.59 -12.60
CA GLY A 89 13.45 -4.07 -13.91
C GLY A 89 11.94 -3.82 -14.07
N PRO A 90 11.36 -4.08 -15.27
CA PRO A 90 9.96 -3.81 -15.56
C PRO A 90 8.94 -4.44 -14.61
N PRO A 91 9.12 -5.66 -14.07
CA PRO A 91 8.22 -6.24 -13.09
C PRO A 91 8.01 -5.39 -11.84
N LEU A 92 9.04 -4.64 -11.41
CA LEU A 92 8.93 -3.74 -10.27
C LEU A 92 7.86 -2.68 -10.47
N PHE A 93 7.77 -2.11 -11.67
CA PHE A 93 6.74 -1.11 -11.99
C PHE A 93 5.32 -1.70 -11.88
N LEU A 94 5.13 -2.93 -12.39
CA LEU A 94 3.84 -3.62 -12.31
C LEU A 94 3.45 -3.92 -10.86
N LEU A 95 4.41 -4.33 -10.03
CA LEU A 95 4.18 -4.55 -8.60
C LEU A 95 3.76 -3.26 -7.90
N PHE A 96 4.47 -2.17 -8.12
CA PHE A 96 4.10 -0.87 -7.55
C PHE A 96 2.74 -0.38 -8.04
N LEU A 97 2.44 -0.54 -9.33
CA LEU A 97 1.15 -0.16 -9.88
C LEU A 97 0.00 -0.98 -9.26
N SER A 98 0.18 -2.29 -9.14
CA SER A 98 -0.82 -3.18 -8.53
C SER A 98 -1.05 -2.86 -7.06
N LEU A 99 0.02 -2.60 -6.30
CA LEU A 99 -0.05 -2.20 -4.89
C LEU A 99 -0.71 -0.83 -4.74
N TYR A 100 -0.42 0.10 -5.63
CA TYR A 100 -1.03 1.41 -5.63
C TYR A 100 -2.55 1.35 -5.89
N LEU A 101 -2.96 0.60 -6.90
CA LEU A 101 -4.37 0.39 -7.22
C LEU A 101 -5.12 -0.29 -6.06
N PHE A 102 -4.51 -1.29 -5.46
CA PHE A 102 -5.09 -1.96 -4.29
C PHE A 102 -5.17 -1.02 -3.08
N GLY A 103 -4.11 -0.25 -2.80
CA GLY A 103 -4.06 0.72 -1.72
C GLY A 103 -5.10 1.84 -1.88
N THR A 104 -5.27 2.38 -3.09
CA THR A 104 -6.29 3.40 -3.37
C THR A 104 -7.71 2.84 -3.27
N THR A 105 -7.93 1.58 -3.67
CA THR A 105 -9.22 0.90 -3.50
C THR A 105 -9.58 0.77 -2.02
N LEU A 106 -8.62 0.35 -1.18
CA LEU A 106 -8.80 0.32 0.27
C LEU A 106 -9.07 1.73 0.83
N GLY A 107 -8.31 2.73 0.37
CA GLY A 107 -8.51 4.12 0.75
C GLY A 107 -9.93 4.60 0.45
N LEU A 108 -10.44 4.30 -0.75
CA LEU A 108 -11.82 4.63 -1.15
C LEU A 108 -12.87 3.92 -0.28
N LEU A 109 -12.67 2.63 0.03
CA LEU A 109 -13.56 1.88 0.90
C LEU A 109 -13.62 2.49 2.30
N VAL A 110 -12.47 2.83 2.88
CA VAL A 110 -12.41 3.47 4.20
C VAL A 110 -13.01 4.88 4.14
N THR A 111 -12.74 5.65 3.09
CA THR A 111 -13.31 6.98 2.90
C THR A 111 -14.84 6.93 2.82
N SER A 112 -15.40 5.92 2.17
CA SER A 112 -16.85 5.70 2.16
C SER A 112 -17.41 5.44 3.56
N GLY A 113 -16.67 4.71 4.39
CA GLY A 113 -16.98 4.52 5.80
C GLY A 113 -16.89 5.82 6.63
N LEU A 114 -15.86 6.62 6.38
CA LEU A 114 -15.70 7.95 7.02
C LEU A 114 -16.87 8.88 6.73
N LEU A 115 -17.36 8.88 5.48
CA LEU A 115 -18.54 9.66 5.10
C LEU A 115 -19.81 9.22 5.83
N ARG A 116 -19.96 7.90 6.06
CA ARG A 116 -21.16 7.33 6.67
C ARG A 116 -21.14 7.37 8.20
N PHE A 117 -20.01 7.08 8.82
CA PHE A 117 -19.86 6.86 10.26
C PHE A 117 -19.09 7.99 10.96
N GLY A 118 -18.52 8.93 10.19
CA GLY A 118 -17.76 10.05 10.70
C GLY A 118 -16.29 9.76 10.99
N PRO A 119 -15.52 10.74 11.50
CA PRO A 119 -14.06 10.66 11.68
C PRO A 119 -13.59 9.52 12.59
N ALA A 120 -14.43 9.04 13.51
CA ALA A 120 -14.12 7.89 14.38
C ALA A 120 -13.81 6.61 13.59
N PHE A 121 -14.28 6.52 12.34
CA PHE A 121 -14.01 5.40 11.44
C PHE A 121 -12.54 5.35 10.96
N GLU A 122 -11.76 6.39 11.21
CA GLU A 122 -10.32 6.42 10.91
C GLU A 122 -9.57 5.24 11.54
N ASN A 123 -9.95 4.84 12.75
CA ASN A 123 -9.35 3.69 13.43
C ASN A 123 -9.49 2.39 12.62
N VAL A 124 -10.53 2.26 11.82
CA VAL A 124 -10.74 1.12 10.93
C VAL A 124 -9.73 1.13 9.78
N ALA A 125 -9.32 2.32 9.28
CA ALA A 125 -8.26 2.44 8.28
C ALA A 125 -6.94 1.85 8.78
N TRP A 126 -6.52 2.26 9.97
CA TRP A 126 -5.29 1.76 10.59
C TRP A 126 -5.38 0.27 10.90
N SER A 127 -6.47 -0.17 11.52
CA SER A 127 -6.67 -1.58 11.87
C SER A 127 -6.70 -2.50 10.65
N SER A 128 -7.34 -2.08 9.57
CA SER A 128 -7.42 -2.88 8.34
C SER A 128 -6.05 -3.13 7.72
N LEU A 129 -5.18 -2.13 7.70
CA LEU A 129 -3.82 -2.27 7.19
C LEU A 129 -2.98 -3.19 8.07
N PHE A 130 -3.06 -3.06 9.41
CA PHE A 130 -2.35 -3.97 10.31
C PHE A 130 -2.81 -5.43 10.17
N ILE A 131 -4.07 -5.67 9.92
CA ILE A 131 -4.61 -7.02 9.67
C ILE A 131 -4.20 -7.54 8.29
N LEU A 132 -4.11 -6.67 7.30
CA LEU A 132 -3.70 -7.05 5.94
C LEU A 132 -2.24 -7.48 5.85
N ALA A 133 -1.35 -7.00 6.71
CA ALA A 133 0.06 -7.40 6.70
C ALA A 133 0.25 -8.93 6.90
N PRO A 134 -0.30 -9.55 7.95
CA PRO A 134 -0.22 -11.00 8.10
C PRO A 134 -1.06 -11.76 7.08
N LEU A 135 -2.28 -11.30 6.75
CA LEU A 135 -3.15 -11.98 5.78
C LEU A 135 -2.60 -11.90 4.34
N GLY A 136 -1.91 -10.83 4.01
CA GLY A 136 -1.29 -10.61 2.70
C GLY A 136 0.01 -11.40 2.50
N CYS A 137 0.45 -12.19 3.48
CA CYS A 137 1.69 -12.97 3.44
C CYS A 137 2.92 -12.10 3.11
N VAL A 138 2.96 -10.87 3.67
CA VAL A 138 4.00 -9.89 3.36
C VAL A 138 5.39 -10.40 3.73
N TYR A 139 5.54 -10.97 4.93
CA TYR A 139 6.84 -11.36 5.49
C TYR A 139 7.14 -12.85 5.39
N TYR A 140 6.18 -13.67 5.02
CA TYR A 140 6.30 -15.14 4.96
C TYR A 140 5.49 -15.71 3.80
N PRO A 141 5.86 -16.90 3.29
CA PRO A 141 5.11 -17.56 2.23
C PRO A 141 3.76 -18.08 2.76
N MET A 142 2.76 -18.14 1.87
CA MET A 142 1.40 -18.59 2.21
C MET A 142 1.37 -20.01 2.81
N SER A 143 2.35 -20.85 2.48
CA SER A 143 2.46 -22.22 2.97
C SER A 143 2.63 -22.38 4.49
N ILE A 144 3.04 -21.30 5.18
CA ILE A 144 3.23 -21.29 6.64
C ILE A 144 1.90 -21.05 7.38
N LEU A 145 0.90 -20.48 6.70
CA LEU A 145 -0.40 -20.20 7.30
C LEU A 145 -1.21 -21.48 7.55
N PRO A 146 -2.03 -21.52 8.62
CA PRO A 146 -3.03 -22.56 8.81
C PRO A 146 -4.01 -22.62 7.61
N GLU A 147 -4.53 -23.80 7.28
CA GLU A 147 -5.36 -24.02 6.10
C GLU A 147 -6.57 -23.08 6.00
N TRP A 148 -7.22 -22.77 7.12
CA TRP A 148 -8.36 -21.85 7.14
C TRP A 148 -7.97 -20.40 6.82
N LEU A 149 -6.77 -19.96 7.23
CA LEU A 149 -6.21 -18.65 6.86
C LEU A 149 -5.75 -18.61 5.41
N GLN A 150 -5.20 -19.72 4.88
CA GLN A 150 -4.84 -19.81 3.47
C GLN A 150 -6.06 -19.63 2.56
N MET A 151 -7.24 -20.13 2.99
CA MET A 151 -8.46 -19.97 2.22
C MET A 151 -8.88 -18.49 2.13
N LEU A 152 -8.76 -17.74 3.21
CA LEU A 152 -8.99 -16.29 3.22
C LEU A 152 -7.93 -15.53 2.42
N ALA A 153 -6.65 -15.90 2.60
CA ALA A 153 -5.52 -15.28 1.92
C ALA A 153 -5.61 -15.42 0.39
N LYS A 154 -6.03 -16.58 -0.13
CA LYS A 154 -6.25 -16.83 -1.56
C LYS A 154 -7.28 -15.89 -2.19
N GLY A 155 -8.21 -15.37 -1.42
CA GLY A 155 -9.17 -14.37 -1.89
C GLY A 155 -8.60 -12.96 -2.00
N LEU A 156 -7.41 -12.70 -1.46
CA LEU A 156 -6.79 -11.38 -1.47
C LEU A 156 -5.80 -11.24 -2.66
N PRO A 157 -5.99 -10.25 -3.55
CA PRO A 157 -5.04 -9.97 -4.64
C PRO A 157 -3.62 -9.70 -4.13
N LEU A 158 -3.53 -9.18 -2.91
CA LEU A 158 -2.29 -8.81 -2.24
C LEU A 158 -1.31 -9.99 -2.10
N VAL A 159 -1.81 -11.17 -1.78
CA VAL A 159 -0.99 -12.38 -1.61
C VAL A 159 -0.25 -12.73 -2.90
N TYR A 160 -0.94 -12.66 -4.03
CA TYR A 160 -0.34 -12.95 -5.34
C TYR A 160 0.76 -11.95 -5.70
N ILE A 161 0.58 -10.67 -5.36
CA ILE A 161 1.57 -9.62 -5.60
C ILE A 161 2.85 -9.91 -4.80
N PHE A 162 2.72 -10.28 -3.52
CA PHE A 162 3.88 -10.58 -2.67
C PHE A 162 4.54 -11.92 -3.00
N GLU A 163 3.78 -12.92 -3.42
CA GLU A 163 4.33 -14.19 -3.89
C GLU A 163 5.10 -14.02 -5.20
N GLU A 164 4.55 -13.23 -6.14
CA GLU A 164 5.24 -12.90 -7.38
C GLU A 164 6.53 -12.11 -7.11
N ALA A 165 6.48 -11.08 -6.26
CA ALA A 165 7.66 -10.34 -5.86
C ALA A 165 8.74 -11.25 -5.27
N ARG A 166 8.35 -12.21 -4.46
CA ARG A 166 9.25 -13.18 -3.85
C ARG A 166 9.83 -14.14 -4.89
N SER A 167 9.02 -14.62 -5.83
CA SER A 167 9.48 -15.52 -6.90
C SER A 167 10.54 -14.86 -7.80
N ILE A 168 10.37 -13.56 -8.10
CA ILE A 168 11.32 -12.80 -8.92
C ILE A 168 12.65 -12.57 -8.18
N LEU A 169 12.61 -12.47 -6.84
CA LEU A 169 13.82 -12.22 -6.04
C LEU A 169 14.62 -13.48 -5.74
N VAL A 170 13.99 -14.64 -5.77
CA VAL A 170 14.63 -15.92 -5.46
C VAL A 170 15.21 -16.60 -6.71
N ASN A 171 14.68 -16.29 -7.91
CA ASN A 171 15.20 -16.75 -9.20
C ASN A 171 16.29 -15.81 -9.73
#